data_16b8b1a33813ec12e8fba62fe9c4478f
#
_entry.id   16b8b1a33813ec12e8fba62fe9c4478f
#
_cell.length_a   1.000
_cell.length_b   1.000
_cell.length_c   1.000
_cell.angle_alpha   90.00
_cell.angle_beta   90.00
_cell.angle_gamma   90.00
#
_symmetry.space_group_name_H-M   'P 1'
#
loop_
_entity.id
_entity.type
_entity.pdbx_description
1 polymer ?
#
loop_
_entity_poly.entity_id
_entity_poly.type
_entity_poly.pdbx_seq_one_letter_code
_entity_poly.pdbx_strand_id
1 'polypeptide(L)'
;MKYVIMAGRNLTKETGSEIPKQLWKAGKEYIICRTIRLLKKYGVTDIAISTQDDRFQQLGLPILRHNNRGPWINGFYPTKEPTCYVMGDVVFSEDAIKTIVSTETDDIEFFASAPPFPLQYPKHWAEPFAFKVVNIPKFRESIDIVRKGIEEKKWKRDPIAWELWQVIKGTEWNKIDYTNFTVINDFTCDVDNIKDLEYYKDMGRLENSEYTTSKARYMIHACPQRMWYVDEFLIPALLERGITKDQITVYCDTKKEGNLKACMHAFQELPDDDGGTWHLQDDVLPCRDFKKRTEQYNVGFVAGFVSQRYDAKTAMGLASMHGMPWSFPCIRIPNKAARECADWVLNYVIGNPVYANNVKGGNGDDWAFKLYAQNFQKDKAFYNMKPSLVEHIDWLIGGSSVGSRRNEPTVARYFEDQDLVKRLEKDLSRRK
;
A
#
# COMPACT_ATOMS: atom_id res chain seq x y z
N MET A 1 9.64 25.61 -13.76
CA MET A 1 9.77 25.24 -12.32
C MET A 1 11.17 24.72 -12.09
N LYS A 2 11.83 25.20 -11.05
CA LYS A 2 13.16 24.73 -10.61
C LYS A 2 13.01 23.40 -9.86
N TYR A 3 13.96 22.48 -10.06
CA TYR A 3 14.06 21.25 -9.28
C TYR A 3 15.32 21.29 -8.42
N VAL A 4 15.17 21.14 -7.12
CA VAL A 4 16.28 21.18 -6.16
C VAL A 4 16.42 19.81 -5.52
N ILE A 5 17.50 19.10 -5.86
CA ILE A 5 17.83 17.83 -5.22
C ILE A 5 18.46 18.14 -3.86
N MET A 6 17.83 17.69 -2.80
CA MET A 6 18.26 17.90 -1.42
C MET A 6 19.35 16.88 -1.07
N ALA A 7 20.61 17.26 -1.19
CA ALA A 7 21.76 16.45 -0.80
C ALA A 7 22.37 17.01 0.49
N GLY A 8 21.60 16.92 1.55
CA GLY A 8 21.92 17.51 2.83
C GLY A 8 23.05 16.83 3.59
N ARG A 9 23.01 16.91 4.88
CA ARG A 9 24.05 16.49 5.81
C ARG A 9 24.32 14.98 5.72
N ASN A 10 25.58 14.63 5.51
CA ASN A 10 26.08 13.28 5.72
C ASN A 10 26.45 13.09 7.18
N LEU A 11 25.74 12.23 7.91
CA LEU A 11 26.06 11.88 9.27
C LEU A 11 26.83 10.55 9.30
N THR A 12 28.15 10.61 9.24
CA THR A 12 29.05 9.44 9.29
C THR A 12 28.70 8.50 10.45
N LYS A 13 28.23 9.05 11.59
CA LYS A 13 27.81 8.26 12.74
C LYS A 13 26.55 7.42 12.46
N GLU A 14 25.65 7.89 11.60
CA GLU A 14 24.39 7.19 11.27
C GLU A 14 24.58 6.24 10.11
N THR A 15 25.37 6.63 9.10
CA THR A 15 25.55 5.86 7.86
C THR A 15 26.70 4.86 7.92
N GLY A 16 27.66 5.04 8.82
CA GLY A 16 28.91 4.27 8.87
C GLY A 16 29.86 4.55 7.69
N SER A 17 29.60 5.59 6.90
CA SER A 17 30.35 5.93 5.68
C SER A 17 30.69 7.41 5.63
N GLU A 18 31.91 7.73 5.18
CA GLU A 18 32.32 9.11 4.88
C GLU A 18 31.77 9.61 3.54
N ILE A 19 31.25 8.70 2.70
CA ILE A 19 30.65 9.04 1.42
C ILE A 19 29.19 9.39 1.63
N PRO A 20 28.71 10.56 1.14
CA PRO A 20 27.28 10.89 1.19
C PRO A 20 26.41 9.80 0.58
N LYS A 21 25.28 9.48 1.22
CA LYS A 21 24.32 8.46 0.76
C LYS A 21 23.95 8.65 -0.72
N GLN A 22 23.78 9.89 -1.14
CA GLN A 22 23.42 10.26 -2.51
C GLN A 22 24.46 9.82 -3.55
N LEU A 23 25.71 9.63 -3.13
CA LEU A 23 26.83 9.13 -3.95
C LEU A 23 27.06 7.61 -3.77
N TRP A 24 26.16 6.89 -3.14
CA TRP A 24 26.15 5.45 -3.14
C TRP A 24 25.54 4.91 -4.42
N LYS A 25 25.87 3.65 -4.77
CA LYS A 25 25.35 2.99 -5.97
C LYS A 25 24.15 2.12 -5.65
N ALA A 26 23.02 2.41 -6.28
CA ALA A 26 21.90 1.50 -6.41
C ALA A 26 22.04 0.74 -7.74
N GLY A 27 22.35 -0.55 -7.65
CA GLY A 27 22.77 -1.30 -8.83
C GLY A 27 24.09 -0.77 -9.42
N LYS A 28 24.07 -0.31 -10.67
CA LYS A 28 25.25 0.19 -11.39
C LYS A 28 25.38 1.72 -11.38
N GLU A 29 24.38 2.45 -10.92
CA GLU A 29 24.27 3.91 -11.02
C GLU A 29 24.27 4.56 -9.62
N TYR A 30 24.88 5.74 -9.49
CA TYR A 30 24.76 6.54 -8.25
C TYR A 30 23.33 7.03 -8.07
N ILE A 31 22.83 7.03 -6.83
CA ILE A 31 21.44 7.43 -6.49
C ILE A 31 21.12 8.80 -7.10
N ILE A 32 21.97 9.79 -6.84
CA ILE A 32 21.73 11.14 -7.36
C ILE A 32 21.83 11.23 -8.90
N CYS A 33 22.73 10.46 -9.53
CA CYS A 33 22.84 10.42 -10.99
C CYS A 33 21.59 9.86 -11.63
N ARG A 34 21.01 8.81 -11.02
CA ARG A 34 19.72 8.27 -11.44
C ARG A 34 18.60 9.32 -11.39
N THR A 35 18.48 10.02 -10.28
CA THR A 35 17.50 11.10 -10.12
C THR A 35 17.66 12.18 -11.18
N ILE A 36 18.89 12.65 -11.40
CA ILE A 36 19.20 13.65 -12.44
C ILE A 36 18.84 13.14 -13.84
N ARG A 37 19.20 11.91 -14.17
CA ARG A 37 18.92 11.30 -15.48
C ARG A 37 17.42 11.18 -15.72
N LEU A 38 16.66 10.72 -14.73
CA LEU A 38 15.21 10.57 -14.83
C LEU A 38 14.52 11.92 -14.95
N LEU A 39 14.90 12.94 -14.16
CA LEU A 39 14.36 14.29 -14.30
C LEU A 39 14.61 14.85 -15.70
N LYS A 40 15.83 14.71 -16.24
CA LYS A 40 16.14 15.13 -17.62
C LYS A 40 15.36 14.37 -18.66
N LYS A 41 15.13 13.06 -18.48
CA LYS A 41 14.30 12.22 -19.36
C LYS A 41 12.90 12.78 -19.51
N TYR A 42 12.33 13.34 -18.44
CA TYR A 42 11.00 13.94 -18.42
C TYR A 42 11.02 15.46 -18.68
N GLY A 43 12.07 15.99 -19.32
CA GLY A 43 12.12 17.35 -19.82
C GLY A 43 12.50 18.42 -18.80
N VAL A 44 12.94 18.03 -17.59
CA VAL A 44 13.39 19.00 -16.59
C VAL A 44 14.77 19.53 -16.95
N THR A 45 14.88 20.84 -17.18
CA THR A 45 16.12 21.53 -17.58
C THR A 45 16.75 22.34 -16.44
N ASP A 46 15.94 22.88 -15.52
CA ASP A 46 16.42 23.67 -14.38
C ASP A 46 16.55 22.80 -13.13
N ILE A 47 17.73 22.15 -13.00
CA ILE A 47 18.05 21.25 -11.88
C ILE A 47 19.25 21.86 -11.12
N ALA A 48 19.13 21.93 -9.81
CA ALA A 48 20.20 22.34 -8.91
C ALA A 48 20.34 21.34 -7.74
N ILE A 49 21.49 21.34 -7.08
CA ILE A 49 21.75 20.50 -5.90
C ILE A 49 21.93 21.39 -4.68
N SER A 50 21.13 21.18 -3.65
CA SER A 50 21.27 21.86 -2.36
C SER A 50 22.18 21.06 -1.45
N THR A 51 23.41 21.52 -1.26
CA THR A 51 24.43 20.82 -0.45
C THR A 51 25.54 21.76 0.04
N GLN A 52 26.26 21.35 1.10
CA GLN A 52 27.50 21.96 1.56
C GLN A 52 28.75 21.15 1.12
N ASP A 53 28.56 19.99 0.52
CA ASP A 53 29.64 19.07 0.17
C ASP A 53 30.15 19.34 -1.26
N ASP A 54 31.43 19.62 -1.39
CA ASP A 54 32.08 19.96 -2.67
C ASP A 54 32.15 18.78 -3.65
N ARG A 55 32.02 17.56 -3.17
CA ARG A 55 32.02 16.36 -4.02
C ARG A 55 30.93 16.35 -5.07
N PHE A 56 29.81 17.06 -4.82
CA PHE A 56 28.72 17.18 -5.79
C PHE A 56 29.01 18.11 -6.98
N GLN A 57 30.06 18.95 -6.89
CA GLN A 57 30.46 19.85 -8.01
C GLN A 57 30.80 19.09 -9.29
N GLN A 58 31.35 17.86 -9.14
CA GLN A 58 31.68 16.99 -10.28
C GLN A 58 30.47 16.59 -11.14
N LEU A 59 29.25 16.78 -10.66
CA LEU A 59 28.02 16.48 -11.40
C LEU A 59 27.66 17.57 -12.41
N GLY A 60 28.35 18.70 -12.44
CA GLY A 60 28.18 19.78 -13.41
C GLY A 60 26.85 20.53 -13.31
N LEU A 61 26.19 20.47 -12.17
CA LEU A 61 24.94 21.18 -11.88
C LEU A 61 25.18 22.35 -10.92
N PRO A 62 24.34 23.40 -10.93
CA PRO A 62 24.39 24.48 -9.96
C PRO A 62 24.30 23.96 -8.52
N ILE A 63 25.22 24.43 -7.67
CA ILE A 63 25.24 24.11 -6.23
C ILE A 63 24.61 25.25 -5.46
N LEU A 64 23.54 24.96 -4.73
CA LEU A 64 22.84 25.90 -3.86
C LEU A 64 23.35 25.70 -2.42
N ARG A 65 24.05 26.70 -1.90
CA ARG A 65 24.61 26.67 -0.53
C ARG A 65 23.80 27.52 0.40
N HIS A 66 23.41 26.96 1.53
CA HIS A 66 22.69 27.67 2.59
C HIS A 66 23.02 27.03 3.94
N ASN A 67 22.63 27.68 5.02
CA ASN A 67 22.80 27.11 6.35
C ASN A 67 21.77 25.99 6.60
N ASN A 68 22.18 24.75 6.30
CA ASN A 68 21.38 23.54 6.51
C ASN A 68 21.79 22.77 7.78
N ARG A 69 22.51 23.39 8.71
CA ARG A 69 22.87 22.79 9.99
C ARG A 69 21.68 22.72 10.93
N GLY A 70 21.68 21.74 11.81
CA GLY A 70 20.62 21.55 12.81
C GLY A 70 19.47 20.66 12.33
N PRO A 71 18.23 20.96 12.69
CA PRO A 71 17.06 20.15 12.37
C PRO A 71 16.87 19.92 10.86
N TRP A 72 16.27 18.79 10.50
CA TRP A 72 16.00 18.36 9.12
C TRP A 72 15.31 19.45 8.27
N ILE A 73 14.38 20.20 8.89
CA ILE A 73 13.62 21.28 8.26
C ILE A 73 14.52 22.38 7.65
N ASN A 74 15.76 22.52 8.11
CA ASN A 74 16.72 23.47 7.56
C ASN A 74 17.32 23.00 6.22
N GLY A 75 17.02 21.78 5.77
CA GLY A 75 17.48 21.27 4.48
C GLY A 75 16.85 21.96 3.26
N PHE A 76 15.71 22.63 3.42
CA PHE A 76 15.06 23.34 2.33
C PHE A 76 15.80 24.63 1.97
N TYR A 77 16.32 24.70 0.74
CA TYR A 77 16.91 25.93 0.21
C TYR A 77 15.84 27.00 0.01
N PRO A 78 16.02 28.25 0.49
CA PRO A 78 14.99 29.29 0.44
C PRO A 78 14.89 29.91 -0.97
N THR A 79 14.10 29.30 -1.86
CA THR A 79 13.84 29.81 -3.21
C THR A 79 12.81 30.97 -3.20
N LYS A 80 12.85 31.79 -4.26
CA LYS A 80 11.85 32.87 -4.50
C LYS A 80 10.92 32.54 -5.66
N GLU A 81 11.04 31.39 -6.26
CA GLU A 81 10.32 30.92 -7.45
C GLU A 81 9.72 29.52 -7.20
N PRO A 82 8.69 29.12 -7.94
CA PRO A 82 8.12 27.76 -7.84
C PRO A 82 9.20 26.69 -7.95
N THR A 83 9.26 25.82 -6.95
CA THR A 83 10.34 24.85 -6.78
C THR A 83 9.82 23.49 -6.39
N CYS A 84 10.35 22.43 -7.02
CA CYS A 84 10.18 21.07 -6.58
C CYS A 84 11.44 20.62 -5.81
N TYR A 85 11.29 20.35 -4.52
CA TYR A 85 12.34 19.79 -3.68
C TYR A 85 12.26 18.26 -3.74
N VAL A 86 13.33 17.62 -4.20
CA VAL A 86 13.41 16.16 -4.36
C VAL A 86 14.42 15.63 -3.35
N MET A 87 14.05 14.62 -2.58
CA MET A 87 14.94 13.99 -1.59
C MET A 87 16.10 13.29 -2.32
N GLY A 88 17.34 13.63 -1.98
CA GLY A 88 18.51 13.22 -2.74
C GLY A 88 19.01 11.80 -2.44
N ASP A 89 18.58 11.21 -1.33
CA ASP A 89 18.91 9.86 -0.87
C ASP A 89 17.85 8.80 -1.23
N VAL A 90 16.89 9.17 -2.07
CA VAL A 90 15.84 8.30 -2.57
C VAL A 90 16.25 7.64 -3.87
N VAL A 91 16.08 6.33 -3.98
CA VAL A 91 16.16 5.58 -5.24
C VAL A 91 14.80 5.63 -5.89
N PHE A 92 14.65 6.48 -6.89
CA PHE A 92 13.40 6.66 -7.60
C PHE A 92 13.19 5.59 -8.67
N SER A 93 11.95 5.12 -8.82
CA SER A 93 11.48 4.49 -10.03
C SER A 93 11.31 5.54 -11.14
N GLU A 94 11.21 5.07 -12.38
CA GLU A 94 10.90 5.96 -13.50
C GLU A 94 9.49 6.56 -13.38
N ASP A 95 8.51 5.74 -12.97
CA ASP A 95 7.12 6.16 -12.80
C ASP A 95 6.96 7.17 -11.64
N ALA A 96 7.73 7.04 -10.58
CA ALA A 96 7.75 8.02 -9.50
C ALA A 96 8.18 9.41 -10.00
N ILE A 97 9.30 9.48 -10.73
CA ILE A 97 9.78 10.76 -11.29
C ILE A 97 8.79 11.30 -12.33
N LYS A 98 8.22 10.44 -13.19
CA LYS A 98 7.18 10.83 -14.15
C LYS A 98 5.99 11.45 -13.40
N THR A 99 5.51 10.81 -12.35
CA THR A 99 4.41 11.31 -11.50
C THR A 99 4.77 12.66 -10.89
N ILE A 100 5.95 12.78 -10.25
CA ILE A 100 6.40 14.04 -9.66
C ILE A 100 6.47 15.17 -10.70
N VAL A 101 6.96 14.89 -11.91
CA VAL A 101 7.09 15.91 -12.95
C VAL A 101 5.73 16.29 -13.54
N SER A 102 4.85 15.33 -13.84
CA SER A 102 3.58 15.55 -14.53
C SER A 102 2.44 16.06 -13.63
N THR A 103 2.52 15.86 -12.32
CA THR A 103 1.47 16.36 -11.39
C THR A 103 1.47 17.87 -11.38
N GLU A 104 0.34 18.48 -11.72
CA GLU A 104 0.12 19.92 -11.65
C GLU A 104 -0.41 20.31 -10.29
N THR A 105 0.00 21.47 -9.79
CA THR A 105 -0.51 22.06 -8.56
C THR A 105 -0.36 23.58 -8.63
N ASP A 106 -1.27 24.29 -8.02
CA ASP A 106 -1.24 25.75 -7.81
C ASP A 106 -0.91 26.13 -6.36
N ASP A 107 -0.80 25.13 -5.47
CA ASP A 107 -0.48 25.33 -4.06
C ASP A 107 0.82 24.57 -3.69
N ILE A 108 0.73 23.56 -2.86
CA ILE A 108 1.84 22.69 -2.44
C ILE A 108 1.38 21.25 -2.58
N GLU A 109 2.16 20.45 -3.33
CA GLU A 109 1.92 19.02 -3.44
C GLU A 109 3.04 18.24 -2.76
N PHE A 110 2.68 17.23 -2.00
CA PHE A 110 3.59 16.32 -1.32
C PHE A 110 3.55 14.94 -1.96
N PHE A 111 4.72 14.34 -2.18
CA PHE A 111 4.88 13.01 -2.74
C PHE A 111 5.54 12.10 -1.72
N ALA A 112 4.90 10.98 -1.42
CA ALA A 112 5.39 10.05 -0.42
C ALA A 112 4.84 8.64 -0.67
N SER A 113 5.43 7.62 -0.05
CA SER A 113 4.77 6.32 0.05
C SER A 113 3.77 6.30 1.21
N ALA A 114 2.76 5.45 1.08
CA ALA A 114 1.78 5.24 2.13
C ALA A 114 1.32 3.78 2.17
N PRO A 115 0.91 3.27 3.34
CA PRO A 115 0.29 1.95 3.39
C PRO A 115 -0.94 1.85 2.47
N PRO A 116 -1.22 0.65 1.90
CA PRO A 116 -0.47 -0.59 1.98
C PRO A 116 0.77 -0.56 1.09
N PHE A 117 1.86 -1.17 1.54
CA PHE A 117 3.09 -1.25 0.75
C PHE A 117 3.13 -2.52 -0.10
N PRO A 118 3.70 -2.49 -1.33
CA PRO A 118 4.01 -3.68 -2.10
C PRO A 118 4.89 -4.64 -1.29
N LEU A 119 4.85 -5.95 -1.60
CA LEU A 119 5.72 -6.94 -0.94
C LEU A 119 7.20 -6.59 -1.08
N GLN A 120 7.56 -6.05 -2.22
CA GLN A 120 8.91 -5.68 -2.59
C GLN A 120 9.34 -4.34 -1.98
N TYR A 121 8.43 -3.61 -1.35
CA TYR A 121 8.81 -2.36 -0.70
C TYR A 121 9.78 -2.63 0.45
N PRO A 122 10.94 -1.97 0.50
CA PRO A 122 12.02 -2.36 1.41
C PRO A 122 11.77 -2.02 2.87
N LYS A 123 10.78 -1.18 3.16
CA LYS A 123 10.49 -0.68 4.51
C LYS A 123 9.04 -0.94 4.94
N HIS A 124 8.79 -0.84 6.24
CA HIS A 124 7.47 -1.04 6.84
C HIS A 124 6.75 0.27 7.20
N TRP A 125 7.33 1.40 6.81
CA TRP A 125 6.81 2.74 7.10
C TRP A 125 6.85 3.60 5.86
N ALA A 126 6.03 4.64 5.88
CA ALA A 126 5.93 5.58 4.79
C ALA A 126 7.13 6.53 4.73
N GLU A 127 7.63 6.78 3.52
CA GLU A 127 8.78 7.62 3.25
C GLU A 127 8.39 8.84 2.41
N PRO A 128 8.95 10.01 2.72
CA PRO A 128 8.78 11.23 1.92
C PRO A 128 9.72 11.22 0.71
N PHE A 129 9.24 11.75 -0.42
CA PHE A 129 10.02 11.76 -1.68
C PHE A 129 10.24 13.14 -2.26
N ALA A 130 9.21 14.00 -2.27
CA ALA A 130 9.34 15.34 -2.82
C ALA A 130 8.25 16.30 -2.30
N PHE A 131 8.53 17.60 -2.41
CA PHE A 131 7.56 18.69 -2.28
C PHE A 131 7.59 19.55 -3.55
N LYS A 132 6.46 19.69 -4.24
CA LYS A 132 6.29 20.65 -5.33
C LYS A 132 5.60 21.89 -4.78
N VAL A 133 6.31 23.01 -4.74
CA VAL A 133 5.90 24.23 -4.05
C VAL A 133 5.67 25.34 -5.06
N VAL A 134 4.43 25.76 -5.23
CA VAL A 134 4.03 26.94 -5.99
C VAL A 134 3.70 28.09 -5.03
N ASN A 135 2.99 27.78 -3.96
CA ASN A 135 2.67 28.74 -2.90
C ASN A 135 3.82 28.90 -1.92
N ILE A 136 4.82 29.68 -2.30
CA ILE A 136 6.04 29.91 -1.53
C ILE A 136 5.77 30.58 -0.18
N PRO A 137 4.91 31.59 -0.06
CA PRO A 137 4.57 32.19 1.25
C PRO A 137 4.06 31.17 2.25
N LYS A 138 3.06 30.37 1.87
CA LYS A 138 2.49 29.30 2.71
C LYS A 138 3.53 28.26 3.13
N PHE A 139 4.40 27.85 2.19
CA PHE A 139 5.47 26.90 2.50
C PHE A 139 6.47 27.43 3.53
N ARG A 140 6.88 28.70 3.39
CA ARG A 140 7.78 29.36 4.34
C ARG A 140 7.16 29.50 5.72
N GLU A 141 5.91 29.99 5.77
CA GLU A 141 5.17 30.08 7.03
C GLU A 141 5.09 28.74 7.73
N SER A 142 4.81 27.66 6.97
CA SER A 142 4.77 26.30 7.50
C SER A 142 6.13 25.85 8.06
N ILE A 143 7.23 26.16 7.37
CA ILE A 143 8.60 25.92 7.89
C ILE A 143 8.85 26.67 9.19
N ASP A 144 8.44 27.93 9.27
CA ASP A 144 8.65 28.76 10.45
C ASP A 144 7.80 28.28 11.65
N ILE A 145 6.59 27.79 11.41
CA ILE A 145 5.76 27.12 12.43
C ILE A 145 6.47 25.87 12.97
N VAL A 146 7.03 25.03 12.07
CA VAL A 146 7.77 23.83 12.48
C VAL A 146 9.00 24.21 13.31
N ARG A 147 9.79 25.20 12.88
CA ARG A 147 10.97 25.70 13.60
C ARG A 147 10.62 26.21 15.00
N LYS A 148 9.58 27.05 15.10
CA LYS A 148 9.10 27.54 16.38
C LYS A 148 8.68 26.39 17.29
N GLY A 149 8.00 25.39 16.74
CA GLY A 149 7.63 24.19 17.49
C GLY A 149 8.83 23.39 18.03
N ILE A 150 9.96 23.38 17.29
CA ILE A 150 11.22 22.77 17.75
C ILE A 150 11.78 23.55 18.94
N GLU A 151 11.88 24.88 18.82
CA GLU A 151 12.36 25.75 19.88
C GLU A 151 11.51 25.62 21.16
N GLU A 152 10.20 25.53 21.01
CA GLU A 152 9.24 25.39 22.11
C GLU A 152 9.09 23.93 22.60
N LYS A 153 9.86 22.98 22.05
CA LYS A 153 9.84 21.54 22.41
C LYS A 153 8.45 20.91 22.31
N LYS A 154 7.65 21.33 21.34
CA LYS A 154 6.30 20.82 21.11
C LYS A 154 6.26 19.45 20.42
N TRP A 155 7.35 19.07 19.75
CA TRP A 155 7.43 17.85 18.97
C TRP A 155 7.86 16.67 19.84
N LYS A 156 7.22 15.50 19.64
CA LYS A 156 7.60 14.25 20.33
C LYS A 156 8.91 13.65 19.81
N ARG A 157 9.28 14.01 18.58
CA ARG A 157 10.51 13.62 17.88
C ARG A 157 10.98 14.80 17.05
N ASP A 158 12.18 14.74 16.52
CA ASP A 158 12.63 15.72 15.53
C ASP A 158 11.70 15.68 14.31
N PRO A 159 11.03 16.80 13.96
CA PRO A 159 10.10 16.84 12.86
C PRO A 159 10.81 16.67 11.52
N ILE A 160 10.20 15.89 10.65
CA ILE A 160 10.63 15.64 9.29
C ILE A 160 9.54 16.06 8.28
N ALA A 161 9.57 15.56 7.07
CA ALA A 161 8.61 15.90 6.02
C ALA A 161 7.15 15.66 6.41
N TRP A 162 6.87 14.63 7.20
CA TRP A 162 5.51 14.29 7.62
C TRP A 162 4.89 15.35 8.52
N GLU A 163 5.63 15.84 9.50
CA GLU A 163 5.17 16.90 10.39
C GLU A 163 5.00 18.23 9.63
N LEU A 164 5.92 18.52 8.69
CA LEU A 164 5.76 19.67 7.80
C LEU A 164 4.48 19.57 6.98
N TRP A 165 4.18 18.40 6.42
CA TRP A 165 2.95 18.18 5.66
C TRP A 165 1.68 18.37 6.50
N GLN A 166 1.67 17.92 7.78
CA GLN A 166 0.55 18.19 8.69
C GLN A 166 0.32 19.70 8.88
N VAL A 167 1.40 20.46 9.09
CA VAL A 167 1.32 21.92 9.24
C VAL A 167 0.79 22.57 7.96
N ILE A 168 1.27 22.17 6.78
CA ILE A 168 0.79 22.69 5.47
C ILE A 168 -0.70 22.42 5.27
N LYS A 169 -1.21 21.26 5.70
CA LYS A 169 -2.64 20.92 5.64
C LYS A 169 -3.50 21.66 6.70
N GLY A 170 -2.88 22.26 7.71
CA GLY A 170 -3.58 22.82 8.84
C GLY A 170 -4.17 21.76 9.79
N THR A 171 -3.60 20.55 9.82
CA THR A 171 -4.04 19.46 10.69
C THR A 171 -3.19 19.36 11.96
N GLU A 172 -3.67 18.59 12.96
CA GLU A 172 -2.92 18.37 14.19
C GLU A 172 -1.56 17.71 13.88
N TRP A 173 -0.48 18.39 14.18
CA TRP A 173 0.88 18.00 13.86
C TRP A 173 1.38 16.76 14.65
N ASN A 174 0.74 16.40 15.74
CA ASN A 174 1.13 15.25 16.58
C ASN A 174 0.48 13.92 16.14
N LYS A 175 -0.40 13.95 15.12
CA LYS A 175 -1.10 12.80 14.58
C LYS A 175 -0.91 12.78 13.07
N ILE A 176 0.08 12.02 12.61
CA ILE A 176 0.32 11.84 11.18
C ILE A 176 -0.85 11.04 10.59
N ASP A 177 -1.50 11.60 9.59
CA ASP A 177 -2.43 10.91 8.72
C ASP A 177 -1.84 10.80 7.31
N TYR A 178 -2.21 9.75 6.59
CA TYR A 178 -1.72 9.47 5.25
C TYR A 178 -2.75 9.90 4.20
N THR A 179 -3.17 11.18 4.26
CA THR A 179 -4.21 11.74 3.41
C THR A 179 -3.75 12.98 2.66
N ASN A 180 -4.45 13.29 1.56
CA ASN A 180 -4.30 14.52 0.79
C ASN A 180 -2.89 14.78 0.24
N PHE A 181 -2.21 13.76 -0.27
CA PHE A 181 -0.95 13.87 -0.99
C PHE A 181 -0.89 12.83 -2.13
N THR A 182 0.02 13.00 -3.07
CA THR A 182 0.23 12.04 -4.15
C THR A 182 1.03 10.83 -3.65
N VAL A 183 0.38 9.66 -3.65
CA VAL A 183 0.98 8.40 -3.19
C VAL A 183 1.83 7.79 -4.30
N ILE A 184 3.06 7.42 -3.97
CA ILE A 184 3.98 6.63 -4.79
C ILE A 184 4.25 5.33 -4.04
N ASN A 185 3.69 4.22 -4.55
CA ASN A 185 3.80 2.90 -3.92
C ASN A 185 4.40 1.89 -4.91
N ASP A 186 5.63 2.12 -5.27
CA ASP A 186 6.47 1.20 -6.04
C ASP A 186 7.77 0.90 -5.27
N PHE A 187 8.86 0.54 -5.94
CA PHE A 187 10.14 0.33 -5.28
C PHE A 187 10.87 1.62 -4.86
N THR A 188 10.30 2.79 -5.15
CA THR A 188 10.85 4.09 -4.73
C THR A 188 10.94 4.15 -3.22
N CYS A 189 12.15 4.31 -2.69
CA CYS A 189 12.38 4.39 -1.25
C CYS A 189 13.69 5.11 -0.96
N ASP A 190 13.82 5.69 0.23
CA ASP A 190 15.08 6.26 0.67
C ASP A 190 16.09 5.17 1.10
N VAL A 191 17.34 5.55 1.16
CA VAL A 191 18.44 4.69 1.60
C VAL A 191 19.00 5.26 2.90
N ASP A 192 18.77 4.57 4.02
CA ASP A 192 19.28 4.98 5.33
C ASP A 192 20.66 4.43 5.62
N ASN A 193 20.93 3.22 5.19
CA ASN A 193 22.19 2.52 5.46
C ASN A 193 22.61 1.67 4.26
N ILE A 194 23.85 1.17 4.31
CA ILE A 194 24.45 0.43 3.18
C ILE A 194 23.74 -0.90 2.89
N LYS A 195 23.03 -1.47 3.87
CA LYS A 195 22.29 -2.72 3.69
C LYS A 195 21.05 -2.51 2.82
N ASP A 196 20.47 -1.31 2.82
CA ASP A 196 19.33 -0.99 1.97
C ASP A 196 19.68 -1.12 0.48
N LEU A 197 20.97 -0.96 0.12
CA LEU A 197 21.44 -1.13 -1.25
C LEU A 197 21.36 -2.55 -1.76
N GLU A 198 21.30 -3.54 -0.87
CA GLU A 198 21.13 -4.95 -1.25
C GLU A 198 19.82 -5.16 -2.01
N TYR A 199 18.79 -4.43 -1.61
CA TYR A 199 17.49 -4.45 -2.28
C TYR A 199 17.57 -3.97 -3.73
N TYR A 200 18.47 -3.03 -4.02
CA TYR A 200 18.63 -2.43 -5.34
C TYR A 200 19.70 -3.09 -6.21
N LYS A 201 20.26 -4.23 -5.81
CA LYS A 201 21.27 -4.95 -6.60
C LYS A 201 20.79 -5.31 -8.00
N ASP A 202 19.54 -5.74 -8.11
CA ASP A 202 18.90 -6.11 -9.37
C ASP A 202 17.86 -5.04 -9.77
N MET A 203 18.35 -3.89 -10.17
CA MET A 203 17.49 -2.79 -10.66
C MET A 203 16.68 -3.19 -11.90
N GLY A 204 17.23 -4.03 -12.78
CA GLY A 204 16.52 -4.49 -13.97
C GLY A 204 15.27 -5.29 -13.61
N ARG A 205 15.33 -6.12 -12.57
CA ARG A 205 14.16 -6.84 -12.06
C ARG A 205 13.13 -5.88 -11.46
N LEU A 206 13.58 -4.89 -10.69
CA LEU A 206 12.69 -3.90 -10.07
C LEU A 206 12.00 -3.02 -11.12
N GLU A 207 12.72 -2.60 -12.16
CA GLU A 207 12.19 -1.78 -13.24
C GLU A 207 11.23 -2.54 -14.17
N ASN A 208 11.43 -3.84 -14.32
CA ASN A 208 10.59 -4.70 -15.15
C ASN A 208 9.48 -5.39 -14.33
N SER A 209 9.51 -5.30 -13.00
CA SER A 209 8.38 -5.77 -12.21
C SER A 209 7.19 -4.86 -12.51
N GLU A 210 6.08 -5.45 -12.98
CA GLU A 210 4.83 -4.73 -13.19
C GLU A 210 4.26 -4.23 -11.85
N TYR A 211 4.92 -3.22 -11.30
CA TYR A 211 4.55 -2.57 -10.07
C TYR A 211 3.32 -1.79 -10.27
N THR A 212 2.24 -2.06 -10.62
CA THR A 212 1.15 -1.14 -10.36
C THR A 212 0.24 -0.63 -11.43
N THR A 213 0.46 -0.89 -12.66
CA THR A 213 -0.62 -0.60 -13.62
C THR A 213 -1.44 -1.82 -13.99
N SER A 214 -1.16 -2.99 -13.40
CA SER A 214 -2.04 -4.13 -13.59
C SER A 214 -3.42 -3.79 -13.00
N LYS A 215 -4.42 -3.77 -13.85
CA LYS A 215 -5.83 -3.70 -13.43
C LYS A 215 -6.03 -4.67 -12.28
N ALA A 216 -6.76 -4.25 -11.24
CA ALA A 216 -7.08 -5.14 -10.13
C ALA A 216 -7.72 -6.42 -10.67
N ARG A 217 -7.25 -7.57 -10.19
CA ARG A 217 -7.82 -8.89 -10.50
C ARG A 217 -8.69 -9.33 -9.36
N TYR A 218 -9.74 -10.05 -9.67
CA TYR A 218 -10.72 -10.52 -8.70
C TYR A 218 -10.94 -12.02 -8.88
N MET A 219 -10.80 -12.78 -7.80
CA MET A 219 -11.11 -14.20 -7.77
C MET A 219 -12.25 -14.45 -6.81
N ILE A 220 -13.35 -15.02 -7.32
CA ILE A 220 -14.49 -15.41 -6.52
C ILE A 220 -14.33 -16.90 -6.16
N HIS A 221 -14.29 -17.18 -4.87
CA HIS A 221 -14.31 -18.55 -4.33
C HIS A 221 -15.74 -18.97 -4.11
N ALA A 222 -16.21 -19.94 -4.88
CA ALA A 222 -17.61 -20.35 -4.90
C ALA A 222 -17.80 -21.84 -4.62
N CYS A 223 -18.94 -22.17 -4.06
CA CYS A 223 -19.45 -23.54 -4.00
C CYS A 223 -20.62 -23.72 -5.00
N PRO A 224 -20.85 -24.94 -5.50
CA PRO A 224 -21.92 -25.18 -6.48
C PRO A 224 -23.32 -24.71 -6.02
N GLN A 225 -23.59 -24.79 -4.72
CA GLN A 225 -24.87 -24.41 -4.11
C GLN A 225 -25.15 -22.91 -4.19
N ARG A 226 -24.11 -22.07 -4.35
CA ARG A 226 -24.22 -20.62 -4.38
C ARG A 226 -23.91 -20.00 -5.75
N MET A 227 -23.60 -20.83 -6.76
CA MET A 227 -23.32 -20.32 -8.11
C MET A 227 -24.44 -19.46 -8.67
N TRP A 228 -25.71 -19.78 -8.34
CA TRP A 228 -26.85 -18.95 -8.73
C TRP A 228 -26.74 -17.51 -8.23
N TYR A 229 -26.23 -17.31 -6.98
CA TYR A 229 -26.01 -15.96 -6.45
C TYR A 229 -24.80 -15.28 -7.12
N VAL A 230 -23.74 -16.02 -7.35
CA VAL A 230 -22.56 -15.52 -8.06
C VAL A 230 -22.93 -15.01 -9.45
N ASP A 231 -23.66 -15.82 -10.22
CA ASP A 231 -24.01 -15.51 -11.61
C ASP A 231 -25.06 -14.42 -11.74
N GLU A 232 -26.06 -14.39 -10.86
CA GLU A 232 -27.21 -13.51 -10.98
C GLU A 232 -27.07 -12.19 -10.18
N PHE A 233 -26.19 -12.15 -9.18
CA PHE A 233 -26.04 -10.97 -8.31
C PHE A 233 -24.62 -10.50 -8.16
N LEU A 234 -23.66 -11.35 -7.77
CA LEU A 234 -22.32 -10.89 -7.45
C LEU A 234 -21.57 -10.40 -8.69
N ILE A 235 -21.48 -11.21 -9.76
CA ILE A 235 -20.83 -10.80 -11.02
C ILE A 235 -21.52 -9.57 -11.62
N PRO A 236 -22.86 -9.53 -11.78
CA PRO A 236 -23.53 -8.32 -12.24
C PRO A 236 -23.24 -7.08 -11.39
N ALA A 237 -23.21 -7.23 -10.06
CA ALA A 237 -22.84 -6.12 -9.18
C ALA A 237 -21.41 -5.63 -9.40
N LEU A 238 -20.44 -6.50 -9.63
CA LEU A 238 -19.07 -6.13 -9.96
C LEU A 238 -18.98 -5.42 -11.33
N LEU A 239 -19.70 -5.92 -12.34
CA LEU A 239 -19.76 -5.30 -13.66
C LEU A 239 -20.42 -3.91 -13.62
N GLU A 240 -21.49 -3.73 -12.84
CA GLU A 240 -22.16 -2.43 -12.63
C GLU A 240 -21.20 -1.40 -12.02
N ARG A 241 -20.25 -1.83 -11.21
CA ARG A 241 -19.19 -0.99 -10.63
C ARG A 241 -18.03 -0.72 -11.59
N GLY A 242 -18.13 -1.18 -12.83
CA GLY A 242 -17.16 -0.95 -13.90
C GLY A 242 -15.97 -1.90 -13.91
N ILE A 243 -16.01 -3.00 -13.16
CA ILE A 243 -15.06 -4.12 -13.28
C ILE A 243 -15.42 -4.87 -14.55
N THR A 244 -14.43 -5.28 -15.33
CA THR A 244 -14.66 -5.99 -16.60
C THR A 244 -14.55 -7.51 -16.43
N LYS A 245 -15.19 -8.28 -17.31
CA LYS A 245 -15.21 -9.75 -17.19
C LYS A 245 -13.82 -10.37 -17.19
N ASP A 246 -12.88 -9.81 -17.93
CA ASP A 246 -11.48 -10.25 -18.00
C ASP A 246 -10.71 -10.07 -16.69
N GLN A 247 -11.22 -9.24 -15.79
CA GLN A 247 -10.66 -9.03 -14.44
C GLN A 247 -11.21 -10.04 -13.42
N ILE A 248 -12.26 -10.81 -13.74
CA ILE A 248 -12.97 -11.69 -12.82
C ILE A 248 -12.67 -13.13 -13.17
N THR A 249 -12.19 -13.89 -12.21
CA THR A 249 -12.07 -15.35 -12.27
C THR A 249 -12.97 -15.96 -11.20
N VAL A 250 -13.69 -17.03 -11.54
CA VAL A 250 -14.51 -17.78 -10.59
C VAL A 250 -13.91 -19.18 -10.42
N TYR A 251 -13.51 -19.51 -9.21
CA TYR A 251 -13.15 -20.86 -8.82
C TYR A 251 -14.32 -21.51 -8.08
N CYS A 252 -14.89 -22.55 -8.65
CA CYS A 252 -15.99 -23.29 -8.04
C CYS A 252 -15.51 -24.68 -7.57
N ASP A 253 -15.73 -25.01 -6.30
CA ASP A 253 -15.40 -26.32 -5.70
C ASP A 253 -16.36 -27.43 -6.20
N THR A 254 -16.29 -27.77 -7.48
CA THR A 254 -17.10 -28.84 -8.08
C THR A 254 -16.74 -30.23 -7.56
N LYS A 255 -15.54 -30.41 -7.06
CA LYS A 255 -15.05 -31.66 -6.46
C LYS A 255 -15.52 -31.87 -5.02
N LYS A 256 -16.08 -30.84 -4.40
CA LYS A 256 -16.53 -30.87 -3.00
C LYS A 256 -15.38 -31.18 -2.02
N GLU A 257 -14.20 -30.62 -2.26
CA GLU A 257 -13.00 -30.82 -1.45
C GLU A 257 -13.04 -30.07 -0.13
N GLY A 258 -14.00 -29.13 -0.01
CA GLY A 258 -14.19 -28.26 1.15
C GLY A 258 -13.39 -26.96 1.06
N ASN A 259 -13.82 -25.97 1.82
CA ASN A 259 -13.35 -24.59 1.72
C ASN A 259 -11.82 -24.45 1.73
N LEU A 260 -11.13 -25.14 2.64
CA LEU A 260 -9.67 -25.04 2.77
C LEU A 260 -8.96 -25.49 1.49
N LYS A 261 -9.25 -26.71 1.00
CA LYS A 261 -8.58 -27.24 -0.19
C LYS A 261 -8.95 -26.48 -1.44
N ALA A 262 -10.24 -26.16 -1.59
CA ALA A 262 -10.73 -25.39 -2.72
C ALA A 262 -10.05 -24.02 -2.81
N CYS A 263 -9.89 -23.31 -1.69
CA CYS A 263 -9.19 -22.05 -1.64
C CYS A 263 -7.70 -22.20 -2.02
N MET A 264 -7.02 -23.22 -1.52
CA MET A 264 -5.61 -23.48 -1.86
C MET A 264 -5.43 -23.82 -3.35
N HIS A 265 -6.31 -24.63 -3.94
CA HIS A 265 -6.27 -24.89 -5.38
C HIS A 265 -6.53 -23.62 -6.20
N ALA A 266 -7.49 -22.78 -5.77
CA ALA A 266 -7.71 -21.49 -6.40
C ALA A 266 -6.45 -20.60 -6.36
N PHE A 267 -5.71 -20.61 -5.25
CA PHE A 267 -4.43 -19.90 -5.14
C PHE A 267 -3.34 -20.42 -6.07
N GLN A 268 -3.30 -21.75 -6.34
CA GLN A 268 -2.38 -22.32 -7.30
C GLN A 268 -2.66 -21.91 -8.76
N GLU A 269 -3.91 -21.58 -9.10
CA GLU A 269 -4.29 -21.10 -10.42
C GLU A 269 -3.93 -19.63 -10.69
N LEU A 270 -3.49 -18.90 -9.67
CA LEU A 270 -3.08 -17.50 -9.83
C LEU A 270 -1.85 -17.38 -10.73
N PRO A 271 -1.71 -16.28 -11.47
CA PRO A 271 -0.50 -16.00 -12.25
C PRO A 271 0.75 -16.02 -11.37
N ASP A 272 1.86 -16.50 -11.95
CA ASP A 272 3.17 -16.42 -11.31
C ASP A 272 3.82 -15.07 -11.61
N ASP A 273 3.23 -14.02 -11.04
CA ASP A 273 3.69 -12.64 -11.17
C ASP A 273 3.75 -11.95 -9.80
N ASP A 274 4.41 -10.80 -9.76
CA ASP A 274 4.52 -9.97 -8.56
C ASP A 274 3.23 -9.14 -8.28
N GLY A 275 2.17 -9.32 -9.07
CA GLY A 275 0.87 -8.70 -8.89
C GLY A 275 0.12 -9.24 -7.67
N GLY A 276 -1.16 -8.92 -7.58
CA GLY A 276 -2.02 -9.47 -6.54
C GLY A 276 -3.47 -9.50 -6.97
N THR A 277 -4.21 -10.33 -6.27
CA THR A 277 -5.60 -10.62 -6.55
C THR A 277 -6.46 -10.31 -5.33
N TRP A 278 -7.59 -9.69 -5.56
CA TRP A 278 -8.67 -9.55 -4.58
C TRP A 278 -9.49 -10.84 -4.55
N HIS A 279 -9.44 -11.54 -3.44
CA HIS A 279 -10.21 -12.74 -3.19
C HIS A 279 -11.53 -12.39 -2.55
N LEU A 280 -12.62 -12.88 -3.11
CA LEU A 280 -13.99 -12.69 -2.66
C LEU A 280 -14.61 -14.04 -2.38
N GLN A 281 -15.31 -14.18 -1.26
CA GLN A 281 -16.20 -15.33 -1.04
C GLN A 281 -17.50 -15.16 -1.83
N ASP A 282 -18.18 -16.26 -2.07
CA ASP A 282 -19.42 -16.32 -2.86
C ASP A 282 -20.67 -15.74 -2.13
N ASP A 283 -20.50 -15.23 -0.93
CA ASP A 283 -21.54 -14.69 -0.07
C ASP A 283 -21.29 -13.24 0.36
N VAL A 284 -20.74 -12.47 -0.55
CA VAL A 284 -20.47 -11.04 -0.30
C VAL A 284 -21.28 -10.12 -1.21
N LEU A 285 -21.57 -8.93 -0.71
CA LEU A 285 -22.17 -7.82 -1.45
C LEU A 285 -21.16 -6.66 -1.49
N PRO A 286 -20.61 -6.30 -2.68
CA PRO A 286 -19.63 -5.21 -2.79
C PRO A 286 -20.29 -3.84 -2.64
N CYS A 287 -19.58 -2.87 -2.04
CA CYS A 287 -19.99 -1.47 -1.93
C CYS A 287 -20.02 -0.75 -3.29
N ARG A 288 -20.63 0.45 -3.37
CA ARG A 288 -20.77 1.20 -4.63
C ARG A 288 -19.43 1.61 -5.24
N ASP A 289 -18.49 2.04 -4.41
CA ASP A 289 -17.17 2.50 -4.82
C ASP A 289 -16.10 1.39 -4.78
N PHE A 290 -16.53 0.12 -4.83
CA PHE A 290 -15.69 -1.07 -4.69
C PHE A 290 -14.49 -1.04 -5.65
N LYS A 291 -14.72 -0.81 -6.96
CA LYS A 291 -13.63 -0.74 -7.95
C LYS A 291 -12.64 0.36 -7.62
N LYS A 292 -13.12 1.58 -7.38
CA LYS A 292 -12.27 2.73 -7.05
C LYS A 292 -11.36 2.42 -5.86
N ARG A 293 -11.92 1.85 -4.80
CA ARG A 293 -11.17 1.56 -3.58
C ARG A 293 -10.22 0.36 -3.73
N THR A 294 -10.63 -0.69 -4.45
CA THR A 294 -9.73 -1.83 -4.72
C THR A 294 -8.58 -1.44 -5.64
N GLU A 295 -8.77 -0.56 -6.62
CA GLU A 295 -7.70 -0.03 -7.45
C GLU A 295 -6.77 0.92 -6.69
N GLN A 296 -7.32 1.76 -5.82
CA GLN A 296 -6.54 2.66 -4.95
C GLN A 296 -5.60 1.89 -4.02
N TYR A 297 -6.03 0.73 -3.52
CA TYR A 297 -5.29 -0.08 -2.56
C TYR A 297 -4.85 -1.42 -3.17
N ASN A 298 -4.50 -1.43 -4.45
CA ASN A 298 -4.13 -2.65 -5.18
C ASN A 298 -2.67 -3.08 -4.92
N VAL A 299 -2.18 -2.95 -3.69
CA VAL A 299 -0.82 -3.33 -3.28
C VAL A 299 -0.79 -4.00 -1.91
N GLY A 300 0.18 -4.88 -1.65
CA GLY A 300 0.38 -5.54 -0.35
C GLY A 300 -0.76 -6.47 0.09
N PHE A 301 -0.91 -6.67 1.39
CA PHE A 301 -1.96 -7.46 2.02
C PHE A 301 -3.04 -6.55 2.59
N VAL A 302 -4.25 -6.60 2.06
CA VAL A 302 -5.36 -5.73 2.48
C VAL A 302 -6.62 -6.52 2.73
N ALA A 303 -7.11 -6.53 3.96
CA ALA A 303 -8.44 -7.06 4.29
C ALA A 303 -9.50 -5.99 4.00
N GLY A 304 -10.35 -6.26 3.03
CA GLY A 304 -11.48 -5.41 2.63
C GLY A 304 -12.74 -5.63 3.45
N PHE A 305 -12.71 -6.53 4.42
CA PHE A 305 -13.82 -6.84 5.33
C PHE A 305 -13.35 -6.81 6.78
N VAL A 306 -14.07 -6.11 7.63
CA VAL A 306 -13.87 -6.07 9.09
C VAL A 306 -15.17 -6.49 9.78
N SER A 307 -15.16 -7.68 10.40
CA SER A 307 -16.31 -8.19 11.13
C SER A 307 -16.67 -7.30 12.32
N GLN A 308 -17.99 -7.19 12.62
CA GLN A 308 -18.48 -6.52 13.82
C GLN A 308 -17.92 -7.07 15.14
N ARG A 309 -17.37 -8.26 15.12
CA ARG A 309 -16.74 -8.92 16.30
C ARG A 309 -15.37 -8.37 16.62
N TYR A 310 -14.75 -7.64 15.68
CA TYR A 310 -13.43 -7.06 15.89
C TYR A 310 -13.52 -5.63 16.41
N ASP A 311 -12.51 -5.34 17.24
CA ASP A 311 -12.43 -4.20 18.12
C ASP A 311 -12.66 -2.84 17.43
N ALA A 312 -13.29 -1.95 18.19
CA ALA A 312 -13.51 -0.55 17.86
C ALA A 312 -12.22 0.25 17.57
N LYS A 313 -11.05 -0.29 17.89
CA LYS A 313 -9.75 0.38 17.78
C LYS A 313 -9.23 0.58 16.36
N THR A 314 -9.84 -0.06 15.34
CA THR A 314 -9.41 0.16 13.96
C THR A 314 -9.82 1.56 13.52
N ALA A 315 -8.86 2.41 13.17
CA ALA A 315 -9.13 3.74 12.64
C ALA A 315 -9.91 3.68 11.32
N MET A 316 -10.66 4.75 10.99
CA MET A 316 -11.26 4.90 9.67
C MET A 316 -10.16 5.01 8.60
N GLY A 317 -10.44 4.53 7.40
CA GLY A 317 -9.46 4.42 6.32
C GLY A 317 -8.67 3.11 6.37
N LEU A 318 -7.41 3.14 5.98
CA LEU A 318 -6.51 2.00 6.01
C LEU A 318 -5.72 2.00 7.30
N ALA A 319 -5.91 0.97 8.12
CA ALA A 319 -5.22 0.83 9.39
C ALA A 319 -4.27 -0.37 9.37
N SER A 320 -3.03 -0.15 9.82
CA SER A 320 -2.09 -1.25 10.07
C SER A 320 -2.64 -2.18 11.15
N MET A 321 -2.52 -3.47 10.90
CA MET A 321 -2.89 -4.49 11.86
C MET A 321 -1.68 -4.96 12.65
N HIS A 322 -1.77 -4.85 13.96
CA HIS A 322 -0.97 -5.70 14.82
C HIS A 322 -1.69 -7.06 14.94
N GLY A 323 -1.36 -7.98 14.05
CA GLY A 323 -2.01 -9.28 13.95
C GLY A 323 -2.65 -9.50 12.58
N MET A 324 -3.05 -10.74 12.33
CA MET A 324 -3.53 -11.20 11.03
C MET A 324 -5.02 -10.90 10.82
N PRO A 325 -5.48 -10.73 9.56
CA PRO A 325 -6.90 -10.67 9.27
C PRO A 325 -7.58 -11.98 9.71
N TRP A 326 -8.69 -11.85 10.41
CA TRP A 326 -9.40 -12.99 10.98
C TRP A 326 -10.54 -13.49 10.10
N SER A 327 -10.76 -12.85 8.95
CA SER A 327 -11.91 -13.13 8.10
C SER A 327 -11.58 -12.85 6.65
N PHE A 328 -12.01 -13.74 5.77
CA PHE A 328 -11.67 -13.80 4.35
C PHE A 328 -12.79 -13.42 3.37
N PRO A 329 -13.93 -12.81 3.76
CA PRO A 329 -14.96 -12.46 2.79
C PRO A 329 -14.45 -11.58 1.65
N CYS A 330 -13.46 -10.71 1.93
CA CYS A 330 -12.76 -9.92 0.91
C CYS A 330 -11.34 -9.64 1.38
N ILE A 331 -10.34 -10.11 0.64
CA ILE A 331 -8.93 -9.88 0.95
C ILE A 331 -8.10 -9.77 -0.33
N ARG A 332 -7.18 -8.82 -0.35
CA ARG A 332 -6.12 -8.78 -1.36
C ARG A 332 -4.88 -9.51 -0.87
N ILE A 333 -4.39 -10.40 -1.71
CA ILE A 333 -3.15 -11.16 -1.45
C ILE A 333 -2.26 -11.04 -2.68
N PRO A 334 -0.94 -10.77 -2.52
CA PRO A 334 0.02 -10.88 -3.61
C PRO A 334 0.05 -12.30 -4.16
N ASN A 335 0.04 -12.45 -5.50
CA ASN A 335 -0.11 -13.75 -6.16
C ASN A 335 0.95 -14.76 -5.72
N LYS A 336 2.20 -14.34 -5.66
CA LYS A 336 3.31 -15.19 -5.20
C LYS A 336 3.08 -15.70 -3.79
N ALA A 337 2.68 -14.83 -2.85
CA ALA A 337 2.41 -15.23 -1.47
C ALA A 337 1.21 -16.19 -1.37
N ALA A 338 0.18 -16.00 -2.20
CA ALA A 338 -0.96 -16.91 -2.24
C ALA A 338 -0.54 -18.30 -2.75
N ARG A 339 0.24 -18.38 -3.82
CA ARG A 339 0.76 -19.65 -4.37
C ARG A 339 1.67 -20.36 -3.37
N GLU A 340 2.61 -19.64 -2.76
CA GLU A 340 3.49 -20.19 -1.71
C GLU A 340 2.68 -20.71 -0.51
N CYS A 341 1.62 -19.99 -0.11
CA CYS A 341 0.70 -20.43 0.92
C CYS A 341 0.00 -21.75 0.51
N ALA A 342 -0.52 -21.82 -0.71
CA ALA A 342 -1.19 -23.00 -1.21
C ALA A 342 -0.27 -24.23 -1.22
N ASP A 343 0.92 -24.08 -1.77
CA ASP A 343 1.90 -25.17 -1.83
C ASP A 343 2.30 -25.65 -0.45
N TRP A 344 2.52 -24.72 0.49
CA TRP A 344 2.85 -25.08 1.87
C TRP A 344 1.68 -25.78 2.57
N VAL A 345 0.45 -25.28 2.44
CA VAL A 345 -0.73 -25.84 3.09
C VAL A 345 -1.05 -27.23 2.55
N LEU A 346 -1.06 -27.40 1.22
CA LEU A 346 -1.38 -28.67 0.58
C LEU A 346 -0.34 -29.75 0.88
N ASN A 347 0.95 -29.40 0.91
CA ASN A 347 2.04 -30.36 1.09
C ASN A 347 2.41 -30.63 2.56
N TYR A 348 2.21 -29.64 3.48
CA TYR A 348 2.75 -29.77 4.85
C TYR A 348 1.71 -29.61 5.96
N VAL A 349 0.54 -29.00 5.69
CA VAL A 349 -0.49 -28.80 6.70
C VAL A 349 -1.58 -29.86 6.59
N ILE A 350 -2.08 -30.11 5.38
CA ILE A 350 -3.11 -31.12 5.14
C ILE A 350 -2.49 -32.51 5.30
N GLY A 351 -3.07 -33.30 6.21
CA GLY A 351 -2.55 -34.63 6.55
C GLY A 351 -1.49 -34.66 7.66
N ASN A 352 -0.98 -33.51 8.09
CA ASN A 352 -0.03 -33.46 9.20
C ASN A 352 -0.76 -33.63 10.55
N PRO A 353 -0.35 -34.62 11.42
CA PRO A 353 -0.98 -34.84 12.69
C PRO A 353 -1.02 -33.64 13.65
N VAL A 354 -0.01 -32.77 13.56
CA VAL A 354 0.07 -31.53 14.37
C VAL A 354 -1.12 -30.60 14.09
N TYR A 355 -1.60 -30.56 12.85
CA TYR A 355 -2.69 -29.70 12.43
C TYR A 355 -4.04 -30.43 12.28
N ALA A 356 -4.07 -31.74 12.52
CA ALA A 356 -5.23 -32.59 12.27
C ALA A 356 -6.50 -32.12 12.98
N ASN A 357 -6.39 -31.68 14.23
CA ASN A 357 -7.54 -31.16 15.00
C ASN A 357 -8.06 -29.86 14.46
N ASN A 358 -7.18 -28.98 13.95
CA ASN A 358 -7.54 -27.70 13.37
C ASN A 358 -8.28 -27.91 12.02
N VAL A 359 -7.73 -28.78 11.17
CA VAL A 359 -8.33 -29.11 9.87
C VAL A 359 -9.67 -29.80 10.04
N LYS A 360 -9.78 -30.82 10.94
CA LYS A 360 -11.04 -31.53 11.25
C LYS A 360 -12.06 -30.66 11.97
N GLY A 361 -11.60 -29.67 12.74
CA GLY A 361 -12.47 -28.72 13.44
C GLY A 361 -13.16 -27.70 12.54
N GLY A 362 -12.98 -27.79 11.22
CA GLY A 362 -13.60 -26.89 10.25
C GLY A 362 -12.92 -25.52 10.18
N ASN A 363 -11.66 -25.42 10.64
CA ASN A 363 -10.86 -24.22 10.40
C ASN A 363 -10.59 -24.12 8.90
N GLY A 364 -11.00 -23.00 8.32
CA GLY A 364 -10.98 -22.78 6.89
C GLY A 364 -9.69 -22.13 6.35
N ASP A 365 -9.87 -21.51 5.22
CA ASP A 365 -8.87 -20.76 4.46
C ASP A 365 -8.23 -19.62 5.28
N ASP A 366 -9.03 -18.89 6.05
CA ASP A 366 -8.57 -17.80 6.92
C ASP A 366 -7.56 -18.26 7.97
N TRP A 367 -7.81 -19.41 8.62
CA TRP A 367 -6.88 -20.01 9.58
C TRP A 367 -5.58 -20.43 8.90
N ALA A 368 -5.65 -21.11 7.75
CA ALA A 368 -4.49 -21.62 7.04
C ALA A 368 -3.59 -20.47 6.54
N PHE A 369 -4.20 -19.45 5.96
CA PHE A 369 -3.46 -18.27 5.54
C PHE A 369 -2.82 -17.52 6.72
N LYS A 370 -3.53 -17.37 7.83
CA LYS A 370 -2.97 -16.80 9.04
C LYS A 370 -1.74 -17.57 9.51
N LEU A 371 -1.82 -18.89 9.54
CA LEU A 371 -0.71 -19.75 9.96
C LEU A 371 0.51 -19.58 9.01
N TYR A 372 0.27 -19.57 7.69
CA TYR A 372 1.31 -19.30 6.70
C TYR A 372 1.97 -17.94 6.92
N ALA A 373 1.18 -16.90 7.06
CA ALA A 373 1.71 -15.56 7.19
C ALA A 373 2.47 -15.36 8.52
N GLN A 374 2.04 -15.98 9.62
CA GLN A 374 2.77 -15.99 10.88
C GLN A 374 4.15 -16.68 10.79
N ASN A 375 4.30 -17.64 9.90
CA ASN A 375 5.56 -18.35 9.70
C ASN A 375 6.47 -17.68 8.66
N PHE A 376 5.93 -17.17 7.57
CA PHE A 376 6.71 -16.78 6.39
C PHE A 376 6.60 -15.30 6.01
N GLN A 377 5.64 -14.54 6.59
CA GLN A 377 5.39 -13.12 6.26
C GLN A 377 5.47 -12.22 7.50
N LYS A 378 6.29 -12.59 8.50
CA LYS A 378 6.38 -11.88 9.81
C LYS A 378 6.79 -10.41 9.68
N ASP A 379 7.59 -10.14 8.68
CA ASP A 379 8.15 -8.82 8.38
C ASP A 379 7.24 -7.98 7.48
N LYS A 380 6.09 -8.49 7.07
CA LYS A 380 5.14 -7.78 6.21
C LYS A 380 4.02 -7.12 6.99
N ALA A 381 3.62 -5.95 6.53
CA ALA A 381 2.49 -5.24 7.08
C ALA A 381 1.18 -5.76 6.48
N PHE A 382 0.18 -5.92 7.34
CA PHE A 382 -1.19 -6.27 6.98
C PHE A 382 -2.10 -5.10 7.32
N TYR A 383 -3.06 -4.83 6.47
CA TYR A 383 -3.94 -3.69 6.62
C TYR A 383 -5.40 -4.10 6.62
N ASN A 384 -6.21 -3.40 7.41
CA ASN A 384 -7.66 -3.46 7.38
C ASN A 384 -8.23 -2.19 6.77
N MET A 385 -9.27 -2.35 5.98
CA MET A 385 -9.98 -1.24 5.37
C MET A 385 -11.29 -0.96 6.10
N LYS A 386 -11.50 0.30 6.47
CA LYS A 386 -12.75 0.83 7.04
C LYS A 386 -13.19 2.07 6.26
N PRO A 387 -14.41 2.18 5.83
CA PRO A 387 -15.46 1.15 5.88
C PRO A 387 -15.09 -0.11 5.11
N SER A 388 -15.80 -1.23 5.39
CA SER A 388 -15.59 -2.48 4.66
C SER A 388 -15.97 -2.34 3.19
N LEU A 389 -15.23 -3.01 2.31
CA LEU A 389 -15.51 -3.04 0.87
C LEU A 389 -16.72 -3.92 0.53
N VAL A 390 -17.01 -4.88 1.38
CA VAL A 390 -18.11 -5.81 1.21
C VAL A 390 -18.90 -5.97 2.49
N GLU A 391 -20.20 -6.29 2.33
CA GLU A 391 -21.00 -6.90 3.39
C GLU A 391 -21.01 -8.41 3.21
N HIS A 392 -20.97 -9.15 4.28
CA HIS A 392 -21.10 -10.61 4.29
C HIS A 392 -22.56 -10.97 4.50
N ILE A 393 -23.16 -11.67 3.54
CA ILE A 393 -24.60 -11.85 3.41
C ILE A 393 -25.06 -13.32 3.45
N ASP A 394 -24.26 -14.23 4.01
CA ASP A 394 -24.55 -15.66 4.11
C ASP A 394 -25.95 -15.95 4.67
N TRP A 395 -26.38 -15.14 5.64
CA TRP A 395 -27.71 -15.24 6.27
C TRP A 395 -28.88 -14.94 5.31
N LEU A 396 -28.67 -14.19 4.24
CA LEU A 396 -29.68 -13.90 3.22
C LEU A 396 -29.81 -15.01 2.18
N ILE A 397 -28.72 -15.71 1.88
CA ILE A 397 -28.64 -16.67 0.76
C ILE A 397 -28.57 -18.13 1.16
N GLY A 398 -29.00 -18.46 2.38
CA GLY A 398 -29.17 -19.84 2.83
C GLY A 398 -28.20 -20.29 3.93
N GLY A 399 -27.51 -19.36 4.56
CA GLY A 399 -26.59 -19.62 5.66
C GLY A 399 -25.18 -20.05 5.23
N SER A 400 -24.28 -20.24 6.20
CA SER A 400 -22.90 -20.62 5.94
C SER A 400 -22.79 -22.03 5.35
N SER A 401 -22.11 -22.16 4.21
CA SER A 401 -21.81 -23.48 3.60
C SER A 401 -20.84 -24.33 4.46
N VAL A 402 -20.17 -23.72 5.43
CA VAL A 402 -19.16 -24.36 6.32
C VAL A 402 -19.79 -24.87 7.62
N GLY A 403 -21.12 -24.80 7.77
CA GLY A 403 -21.81 -25.35 8.94
C GLY A 403 -21.45 -24.63 10.24
N SER A 404 -21.50 -23.31 10.27
CA SER A 404 -21.20 -22.58 11.50
C SER A 404 -22.27 -22.87 12.54
N ARG A 405 -21.86 -23.31 13.72
CA ARG A 405 -22.72 -23.46 14.91
C ARG A 405 -23.14 -22.11 15.51
N ARG A 406 -23.06 -21.02 14.74
CA ARG A 406 -23.25 -19.66 15.24
C ARG A 406 -24.66 -19.20 14.90
N ASN A 407 -25.42 -18.86 15.94
CA ASN A 407 -26.77 -18.36 15.83
C ASN A 407 -26.86 -16.91 15.30
N GLU A 408 -25.74 -16.24 15.12
CA GLU A 408 -25.69 -14.84 14.70
C GLU A 408 -24.89 -14.68 13.40
N PRO A 409 -25.37 -13.91 12.42
CA PRO A 409 -24.66 -13.64 11.19
C PRO A 409 -23.34 -12.88 11.46
N THR A 410 -22.34 -13.14 10.66
CA THR A 410 -21.10 -12.35 10.67
C THR A 410 -21.26 -11.23 9.67
N VAL A 411 -21.56 -10.02 10.13
CA VAL A 411 -21.76 -8.83 9.30
C VAL A 411 -20.56 -7.87 9.42
N ALA A 412 -20.43 -6.98 8.46
CA ALA A 412 -19.42 -5.92 8.52
C ALA A 412 -19.74 -4.96 9.67
N ARG A 413 -18.71 -4.55 10.38
CA ARG A 413 -18.87 -3.55 11.44
C ARG A 413 -19.26 -2.17 10.88
N TYR A 414 -18.67 -1.84 9.74
CA TYR A 414 -18.90 -0.58 9.03
C TYR A 414 -19.00 -0.87 7.54
N PHE A 415 -20.22 -0.97 7.06
CA PHE A 415 -20.56 -1.02 5.65
C PHE A 415 -21.49 0.15 5.36
N GLU A 416 -21.05 1.07 4.52
CA GLU A 416 -21.78 2.33 4.31
C GLU A 416 -23.06 2.15 3.48
N ASP A 417 -23.07 1.18 2.58
CA ASP A 417 -24.16 0.96 1.62
C ASP A 417 -25.25 0.01 2.14
N GLN A 418 -25.74 0.24 3.34
CA GLN A 418 -26.80 -0.60 3.96
C GLN A 418 -28.11 -0.66 3.17
N ASP A 419 -28.40 0.32 2.33
CA ASP A 419 -29.54 0.30 1.43
C ASP A 419 -29.39 -0.74 0.30
N LEU A 420 -28.17 -1.08 -0.13
CA LEU A 420 -27.91 -2.19 -1.06
C LEU A 420 -28.30 -3.53 -0.41
N VAL A 421 -28.00 -3.72 0.87
CA VAL A 421 -28.38 -4.93 1.61
C VAL A 421 -29.91 -5.07 1.66
N LYS A 422 -30.62 -3.99 2.00
CA LYS A 422 -32.10 -3.95 2.04
C LYS A 422 -32.72 -4.21 0.66
N ARG A 423 -32.11 -3.67 -0.41
CA ARG A 423 -32.53 -3.91 -1.78
C ARG A 423 -32.40 -5.39 -2.15
N LEU A 424 -31.24 -5.98 -1.88
CA LEU A 424 -30.98 -7.39 -2.13
C LEU A 424 -31.97 -8.28 -1.35
N GLU A 425 -32.21 -8.00 -0.07
CA GLU A 425 -33.17 -8.70 0.75
C GLU A 425 -34.60 -8.70 0.13
N LYS A 426 -35.04 -7.53 -0.36
CA LYS A 426 -36.31 -7.39 -1.07
C LYS A 426 -36.36 -8.20 -2.38
N ASP A 427 -35.28 -8.19 -3.15
CA ASP A 427 -35.21 -8.91 -4.42
C ASP A 427 -35.21 -10.43 -4.20
N LEU A 428 -34.49 -10.91 -3.17
CA LEU A 428 -34.51 -12.31 -2.78
C LEU A 428 -35.84 -12.79 -2.20
N SER A 429 -36.56 -11.94 -1.44
CA SER A 429 -37.88 -12.28 -0.89
C SER A 429 -38.96 -12.47 -1.96
N ARG A 430 -38.80 -11.87 -3.13
CA ARG A 430 -39.72 -12.03 -4.28
C ARG A 430 -39.49 -13.33 -5.06
N ARG A 431 -38.41 -14.05 -4.79
CA ARG A 431 -38.07 -15.33 -5.44
C ARG A 431 -38.54 -16.54 -4.64
N LYS A 432 -38.83 -16.35 -3.33
CA LYS A 432 -39.48 -17.35 -2.47
C LYS A 432 -40.99 -17.33 -2.68
#